data_2b2b620a9816cc7177b163cfcffd568c
#
_entry.id   2b2b620a9816cc7177b163cfcffd568c
#
_cell.length_a   1.000
_cell.length_b   1.000
_cell.length_c   1.000
_cell.angle_alpha   90.00
_cell.angle_beta   90.00
_cell.angle_gamma   90.00
#
_symmetry.space_group_name_H-M   'P 1'
#
loop_
_entity.id
_entity.type
_entity.pdbx_description
1 polymer ?
#
loop_
_entity_poly.entity_id
_entity_poly.type
_entity_poly.pdbx_seq_one_letter_code
_entity_poly.pdbx_strand_id
1 'polypeptide(L)'
;FAVADLETAEEMEITHHYYSLPENYQHLSYGDLKGISGDPEMLEHWENILGKFSVMEGELLRFILKYQIPLDKIIRYELGCRGFDHNNQWIGFNESEKLWQQ
;
A
#
# COMPACT_ATOMS: atom_id res chain seq x y z
N PHE A 1 8.73 12.76 8.71
CA PHE A 1 8.64 12.06 8.92
C PHE A 1 9.18 11.92 9.56
N ALA A 2 9.38 12.44 9.91
CA ALA A 2 9.92 12.09 10.15
C ALA A 2 9.77 11.53 10.61
N VAL A 3 9.32 11.60 10.97
CA VAL A 3 9.37 10.90 11.11
C VAL A 3 9.88 10.85 11.04
N ALA A 4 10.09 11.67 12.26
CA ALA A 4 10.57 11.62 11.14
C ALA A 4 12.00 11.46 11.08
N ASP A 5 12.89 11.67 12.20
CA ASP A 5 14.15 11.37 11.65
C ASP A 5 14.45 9.91 11.55
N LEU A 6 13.92 9.11 12.44
CA LEU A 6 13.95 7.69 12.19
C LEU A 6 13.07 7.35 11.03
N GLU A 7 11.89 7.94 10.96
CA GLU A 7 10.99 7.72 9.83
C GLU A 7 11.58 8.20 8.53
N THR A 8 12.23 9.36 8.53
CA THR A 8 12.85 9.86 7.32
C THR A 8 13.97 8.95 6.86
N ALA A 9 14.77 8.46 7.79
CA ALA A 9 15.83 7.52 7.45
C ALA A 9 15.24 6.24 6.90
N GLU A 10 14.17 5.74 7.51
CA GLU A 10 13.49 4.55 7.02
C GLU A 10 12.88 4.77 5.65
N GLU A 11 12.27 5.94 5.44
CA GLU A 11 11.72 6.27 4.14
C GLU A 11 12.80 6.34 3.08
N MET A 12 13.93 6.91 3.39
CA MET A 12 15.03 6.98 2.44
C MET A 12 15.57 5.59 2.14
N GLU A 13 15.68 4.74 3.14
CA GLU A 13 16.11 3.37 2.92
C GLU A 13 15.13 2.63 2.03
N ILE A 14 13.84 2.77 2.30
CA ILE A 14 12.80 2.12 1.51
C ILE A 14 12.85 2.62 0.07
N THR A 15 12.98 3.92 -0.12
CA THR A 15 13.06 4.50 -1.45
C THR A 15 14.28 3.98 -2.20
N HIS A 16 15.41 3.92 -1.52
CA HIS A 16 16.63 3.42 -2.14
C HIS A 16 16.51 1.93 -2.47
N HIS A 17 15.93 1.18 -1.53
CA HIS A 17 15.75 -0.26 -1.68
C HIS A 17 14.85 -0.59 -2.87
N TYR A 18 13.84 0.23 -3.11
CA TYR A 18 12.88 0.01 -4.18
C TYR A 18 13.19 0.83 -5.42
N TYR A 19 14.43 1.26 -5.55
CA TYR A 19 14.84 2.13 -6.64
C TYR A 19 14.50 1.60 -8.02
N SER A 20 14.59 0.31 -8.22
CA SER A 20 14.35 -0.32 -9.52
C SER A 20 12.94 -0.87 -9.71
N LEU A 21 12.01 -0.51 -8.83
CA LEU A 21 10.65 -0.99 -8.95
C LEU A 21 9.97 -0.41 -10.18
N PRO A 22 9.07 -1.16 -10.81
CA PRO A 22 8.27 -0.60 -11.89
C PRO A 22 7.34 0.48 -11.36
N GLU A 23 6.85 1.33 -12.26
CA GLU A 23 5.96 2.41 -11.90
C GLU A 23 4.68 1.92 -11.23
N ASN A 24 4.17 0.76 -11.68
CA ASN A 24 3.03 0.12 -11.08
C ASN A 24 3.07 -1.37 -11.40
N TYR A 25 2.18 -2.11 -10.77
CA TYR A 25 2.13 -3.57 -10.90
C TYR A 25 0.85 -4.04 -11.58
N GLN A 26 0.20 -3.18 -12.35
CA GLN A 26 -1.11 -3.53 -12.92
C GLN A 26 -1.10 -4.74 -13.86
N HIS A 27 0.06 -5.12 -14.36
CA HIS A 27 0.18 -6.25 -15.28
C HIS A 27 0.63 -7.56 -14.61
N LEU A 28 0.65 -7.57 -13.28
CA LEU A 28 1.04 -8.78 -12.56
C LEU A 28 0.07 -9.92 -12.84
N SER A 29 0.63 -11.09 -13.14
CA SER A 29 -0.15 -12.30 -13.33
C SER A 29 -0.19 -13.12 -12.05
N TYR A 30 -1.01 -14.16 -12.01
CA TYR A 30 -1.01 -15.10 -10.89
C TYR A 30 0.35 -15.78 -10.73
N GLY A 31 1.01 -16.08 -11.84
CA GLY A 31 2.35 -16.67 -11.79
C GLY A 31 3.34 -15.75 -11.13
N ASP A 32 3.25 -14.45 -11.44
CA ASP A 32 4.12 -13.45 -10.84
C ASP A 32 3.87 -13.36 -9.34
N LEU A 33 2.60 -13.34 -8.94
CA LEU A 33 2.25 -13.28 -7.51
C LEU A 33 2.74 -14.51 -6.77
N LYS A 34 2.61 -15.67 -7.39
CA LYS A 34 3.09 -16.92 -6.78
C LYS A 34 4.59 -16.90 -6.59
N GLY A 35 5.33 -16.38 -7.58
CA GLY A 35 6.76 -16.22 -7.48
C GLY A 35 7.17 -15.27 -6.37
N ILE A 36 6.49 -14.14 -6.27
CA ILE A 36 6.74 -13.16 -5.22
C ILE A 36 6.47 -13.77 -3.86
N SER A 37 5.34 -14.46 -3.72
CA SER A 37 4.93 -15.04 -2.45
C SER A 37 5.90 -16.14 -1.97
N GLY A 38 6.54 -16.83 -2.89
CA GLY A 38 7.48 -17.89 -2.55
C GLY A 38 8.93 -17.43 -2.40
N ASP A 39 9.20 -16.15 -2.61
CA ASP A 39 10.55 -15.63 -2.55
C ASP A 39 11.01 -15.46 -1.10
N PRO A 40 12.09 -16.14 -0.66
CA PRO A 40 12.58 -16.00 0.71
C PRO A 40 13.17 -14.62 0.99
N GLU A 41 13.50 -13.86 -0.05
CA GLU A 41 14.03 -12.49 0.09
C GLU A 41 13.05 -11.49 -0.48
N MET A 42 11.75 -11.68 -0.18
CA MET A 42 10.69 -10.84 -0.65
C MET A 42 10.91 -9.38 -0.26
N LEU A 43 10.60 -8.47 -1.18
CA LEU A 43 10.66 -7.04 -0.89
C LEU A 43 9.69 -6.70 0.24
N GLU A 44 10.07 -5.74 1.06
CA GLU A 44 9.34 -5.41 2.27
C GLU A 44 7.87 -5.04 2.02
N HIS A 45 7.61 -4.25 0.98
CA HIS A 45 6.24 -3.86 0.69
C HIS A 45 5.37 -5.07 0.31
N TRP A 46 5.93 -6.05 -0.39
CA TRP A 46 5.19 -7.27 -0.72
C TRP A 46 4.94 -8.12 0.51
N GLU A 47 5.93 -8.22 1.39
CA GLU A 47 5.78 -8.95 2.64
C GLU A 47 4.64 -8.35 3.47
N ASN A 48 4.59 -7.03 3.56
CA ASN A 48 3.55 -6.34 4.31
C ASN A 48 2.17 -6.53 3.69
N ILE A 49 2.06 -6.35 2.37
CA ILE A 49 0.78 -6.48 1.69
C ILE A 49 0.26 -7.90 1.78
N LEU A 50 1.08 -8.88 1.38
CA LEU A 50 0.65 -10.27 1.39
C LEU A 50 0.39 -10.76 2.81
N GLY A 51 1.18 -10.26 3.77
CA GLY A 51 0.97 -10.59 5.17
C GLY A 51 -0.38 -10.15 5.68
N LYS A 52 -0.82 -8.93 5.32
CA LYS A 52 -2.13 -8.43 5.72
C LYS A 52 -3.25 -9.29 5.15
N PHE A 53 -3.13 -9.65 3.88
CA PHE A 53 -4.16 -10.49 3.26
C PHE A 53 -4.14 -11.92 3.79
N SER A 54 -2.98 -12.42 4.18
CA SER A 54 -2.89 -13.81 4.66
C SER A 54 -3.59 -14.02 5.99
N VAL A 55 -3.79 -12.97 6.79
CA VAL A 55 -4.48 -13.07 8.07
C VAL A 55 -5.97 -12.69 7.98
N MET A 56 -6.44 -12.30 6.81
CA MET A 56 -7.85 -11.97 6.63
C MET A 56 -8.69 -13.24 6.59
N GLU A 57 -9.87 -13.16 7.15
CA GLU A 57 -10.79 -14.29 7.12
C GLU A 57 -11.19 -14.63 5.69
N GLY A 58 -11.29 -15.91 5.39
CA GLY A 58 -11.68 -16.35 4.06
C GLY A 58 -13.05 -15.84 3.64
N GLU A 59 -13.97 -15.73 4.60
CA GLU A 59 -15.30 -15.19 4.31
C GLU A 59 -15.22 -13.74 3.83
N LEU A 60 -14.37 -12.95 4.48
CA LEU A 60 -14.19 -11.57 4.07
C LEU A 60 -13.56 -11.46 2.69
N LEU A 61 -12.55 -12.28 2.43
CA LEU A 61 -11.92 -12.29 1.12
C LEU A 61 -12.91 -12.65 0.03
N ARG A 62 -13.73 -13.67 0.26
CA ARG A 62 -14.76 -14.07 -0.70
C ARG A 62 -15.81 -12.99 -0.89
N PHE A 63 -16.19 -12.31 0.18
CA PHE A 63 -17.15 -11.21 0.13
C PHE A 63 -16.60 -10.06 -0.74
N ILE A 64 -15.36 -9.67 -0.49
CA ILE A 64 -14.72 -8.60 -1.26
C ILE A 64 -14.70 -8.95 -2.75
N LEU A 65 -14.34 -10.17 -3.06
CA LEU A 65 -14.26 -10.61 -4.46
C LEU A 65 -15.63 -10.72 -5.10
N LYS A 66 -16.60 -11.32 -4.40
CA LYS A 66 -17.93 -11.56 -4.94
C LYS A 66 -18.66 -10.26 -5.25
N TYR A 67 -18.57 -9.30 -4.36
CA TYR A 67 -19.28 -8.03 -4.52
C TYR A 67 -18.43 -6.94 -5.14
N GLN A 68 -17.22 -7.29 -5.58
CA GLN A 68 -16.30 -6.38 -6.25
C GLN A 68 -16.10 -5.09 -5.45
N ILE A 69 -15.83 -5.27 -4.16
CA ILE A 69 -15.59 -4.12 -3.28
C ILE A 69 -14.39 -3.32 -3.80
N PRO A 70 -14.53 -2.03 -4.03
CA PRO A 70 -13.45 -1.23 -4.63
C PRO A 70 -12.38 -0.89 -3.59
N LEU A 71 -11.40 -1.76 -3.45
CA LEU A 71 -10.34 -1.58 -2.48
C LEU A 71 -9.55 -0.29 -2.70
N ASP A 72 -9.37 0.12 -3.93
CA ASP A 72 -8.68 1.36 -4.24
C ASP A 72 -9.39 2.56 -3.65
N LYS A 73 -10.71 2.57 -3.71
CA LYS A 73 -11.50 3.68 -3.14
C LYS A 73 -11.46 3.66 -1.63
N ILE A 74 -11.47 2.47 -1.02
CA ILE A 74 -11.38 2.34 0.42
C ILE A 74 -10.04 2.84 0.91
N ILE A 75 -8.98 2.49 0.19
CA ILE A 75 -7.62 2.95 0.53
C ILE A 75 -7.55 4.47 0.45
N ARG A 76 -8.10 5.06 -0.62
CA ARG A 76 -8.11 6.52 -0.78
C ARG A 76 -8.92 7.19 0.32
N TYR A 77 -10.04 6.59 0.70
CA TYR A 77 -10.84 7.12 1.79
C TYR A 77 -10.04 7.15 3.10
N GLU A 78 -9.37 6.05 3.40
CA GLU A 78 -8.56 5.96 4.60
C GLU A 78 -7.42 6.99 4.60
N LEU A 79 -6.72 7.11 3.48
CA LEU A 79 -5.64 8.08 3.34
C LEU A 79 -6.15 9.52 3.50
N GLY A 80 -7.34 9.79 2.96
CA GLY A 80 -7.96 11.10 3.13
C GLY A 80 -8.28 11.43 4.58
N CYS A 81 -8.62 10.42 5.36
CA CYS A 81 -8.94 10.59 6.77
C CYS A 81 -7.71 10.85 7.64
N ARG A 82 -6.53 10.61 7.12
CA ARG A 82 -5.29 10.74 7.90
C ARG A 82 -4.69 12.14 7.86
N GLY A 83 -5.11 12.97 6.92
CA GLY A 83 -4.69 14.38 6.87
C GLY A 83 -3.36 14.65 6.21
N PHE A 84 -2.79 13.70 5.49
CA PHE A 84 -1.47 13.85 4.87
C PHE A 84 -1.56 13.80 3.34
N ASP A 85 -0.56 14.38 2.67
CA ASP A 85 -0.48 14.35 1.21
C ASP A 85 0.36 13.15 0.73
N HIS A 86 0.66 13.13 -0.58
CA HIS A 86 1.43 12.04 -1.18
C HIS A 86 2.86 11.93 -0.65
N ASN A 87 3.36 13.01 -0.09
CA ASN A 87 4.71 13.06 0.45
C ASN A 87 4.72 12.94 1.97
N ASN A 88 3.61 12.48 2.55
CA ASN A 88 3.46 12.28 3.98
C ASN A 88 3.62 13.58 4.76
N GLN A 89 3.20 14.70 4.18
CA GLN A 89 3.21 15.99 4.84
C GLN A 89 1.80 16.36 5.26
N TRP A 90 1.68 16.90 6.46
CA TRP A 90 0.39 17.27 7.01
C TRP A 90 -0.20 18.45 6.24
N ILE A 91 -1.38 18.26 5.68
CA ILE A 91 -2.09 19.31 4.94
C ILE A 91 -3.49 19.57 5.49
N GLY A 92 -3.86 18.87 6.57
CA GLY A 92 -5.17 19.02 7.18
C GLY A 92 -6.18 18.04 6.62
N PHE A 93 -7.23 17.79 7.38
CA PHE A 93 -8.21 16.77 6.99
C PHE A 93 -8.99 17.13 5.75
N ASN A 94 -9.38 18.39 5.61
CA ASN A 94 -10.17 18.80 4.44
C ASN A 94 -9.38 18.71 3.14
N GLU A 95 -8.13 19.17 3.15
CA GLU A 95 -7.30 19.14 1.96
C GLU A 95 -6.90 17.72 1.61
N SER A 96 -6.63 16.90 2.62
CA SER A 96 -6.29 15.50 2.43
C SER A 96 -7.46 14.75 1.79
N GLU A 97 -8.66 14.97 2.29
CA GLU A 97 -9.87 14.34 1.75
C GLU A 97 -10.04 14.69 0.27
N LYS A 98 -9.90 15.96 -0.07
CA LYS A 98 -10.02 16.41 -1.46
C LYS A 98 -8.95 15.77 -2.35
N LEU A 99 -7.73 15.72 -1.85
CA LEU A 99 -6.61 15.19 -2.60
C LEU A 99 -6.81 13.72 -2.94
N TRP A 100 -7.20 12.91 -1.96
CA TRP A 100 -7.29 11.46 -2.14
C TRP A 100 -8.56 11.00 -2.83
N GLN A 101 -9.59 11.83 -2.86
CA GLN A 101 -10.84 11.50 -3.53
C GLN A 101 -10.83 11.75 -5.04
N GLN A 102 -9.76 12.27 -5.56
CA GLN A 102 -9.65 12.53 -7.00
C GLN A 102 -9.38 11.30 -7.82
#